data_65b4bab327d1ebceadf8cf97c693bedc
#
_entry.id   65b4bab327d1ebceadf8cf97c693bedc
#
_cell.length_a   1.000
_cell.length_b   1.000
_cell.length_c   1.000
_cell.angle_alpha   90.00
_cell.angle_beta   90.00
_cell.angle_gamma   90.00
#
_symmetry.space_group_name_H-M   'P 1'
#
loop_
_entity.id
_entity.type
_entity.pdbx_description
1 polymer ?
#
loop_
_entity_poly.entity_id
_entity_poly.type
_entity_poly.pdbx_seq_one_letter_code
_entity_poly.pdbx_strand_id
1 'polypeptide(L)'
;LAGLGQALARSGARLLDINQSVTFGLVSLEALVALGAESDLEAALAAAGEQLGLDVQAVQVGAEEYARWSHQAERPRWILTLLAPCLPAGILAEVGGLTAEFGITVELMHRLSGREPLDGESPAEGACVECWLRLPESGTDINALREKALALGALHGVDIAIQEDDIWRRHRRLICFDMDSTLIQTEVIDELARRHGVGEEVSEVTERAMRGELDFKESFRERMSKLEGLDESVLADIAANLPLM
;
A
#
# COMPACT_ATOMS: atom_id res chain seq x y z
N LEU A 1 13.81 -18.87 -19.29
CA LEU A 1 12.77 -18.33 -20.19
C LEU A 1 12.89 -18.91 -21.61
N ALA A 2 14.07 -18.84 -22.28
CA ALA A 2 14.19 -19.27 -23.67
C ALA A 2 13.78 -20.75 -23.89
N GLY A 3 14.19 -21.66 -23.01
CA GLY A 3 13.84 -23.09 -23.11
C GLY A 3 12.35 -23.37 -22.94
N LEU A 4 11.71 -22.72 -21.93
CA LEU A 4 10.26 -22.84 -21.75
C LEU A 4 9.48 -22.21 -22.91
N GLY A 5 9.89 -21.03 -23.38
CA GLY A 5 9.29 -20.41 -24.56
C GLY A 5 9.38 -21.27 -25.83
N GLN A 6 10.48 -21.96 -26.01
CA GLN A 6 10.65 -22.93 -27.14
C GLN A 6 9.74 -24.14 -26.96
N ALA A 7 9.57 -24.67 -25.75
CA ALA A 7 8.65 -25.78 -25.49
C ALA A 7 7.20 -25.38 -25.82
N LEU A 8 6.75 -24.22 -25.33
CA LEU A 8 5.44 -23.66 -25.63
C LEU A 8 5.24 -23.43 -27.15
N ALA A 9 6.24 -22.89 -27.83
CA ALA A 9 6.16 -22.64 -29.27
C ALA A 9 6.06 -23.93 -30.08
N ARG A 10 6.81 -24.98 -29.70
CA ARG A 10 6.76 -26.31 -30.41
C ARG A 10 5.42 -27.01 -30.22
N SER A 11 4.75 -26.81 -29.06
CA SER A 11 3.42 -27.36 -28.82
C SER A 11 2.29 -26.59 -29.52
N GLY A 12 2.60 -25.53 -30.27
CA GLY A 12 1.60 -24.67 -30.90
C GLY A 12 0.74 -23.89 -29.90
N ALA A 13 1.20 -23.75 -28.67
CA ALA A 13 0.50 -23.05 -27.64
C ALA A 13 0.41 -21.54 -27.94
N ARG A 14 -0.78 -20.96 -27.73
CA ARG A 14 -1.00 -19.52 -27.81
C ARG A 14 -1.01 -18.94 -26.40
N LEU A 15 -0.10 -18.02 -26.11
CA LEU A 15 -0.03 -17.34 -24.83
C LEU A 15 -1.24 -16.42 -24.65
N LEU A 16 -1.97 -16.58 -23.55
CA LEU A 16 -3.13 -15.78 -23.18
C LEU A 16 -2.79 -14.78 -22.09
N ASP A 17 -1.99 -15.20 -21.11
CA ASP A 17 -1.52 -14.36 -20.02
C ASP A 17 -0.17 -14.85 -19.51
N ILE A 18 0.61 -13.96 -18.88
CA ILE A 18 1.92 -14.27 -18.32
C ILE A 18 2.24 -13.37 -17.14
N ASN A 19 2.76 -13.98 -16.08
CA ASN A 19 3.29 -13.28 -14.93
C ASN A 19 4.66 -13.87 -14.54
N GLN A 20 5.62 -13.02 -14.17
CA GLN A 20 6.91 -13.45 -13.67
C GLN A 20 7.27 -12.68 -12.40
N SER A 21 7.74 -13.38 -11.41
CA SER A 21 8.29 -12.79 -10.21
C SER A 21 9.69 -13.33 -9.89
N VAL A 22 10.48 -12.52 -9.18
CA VAL A 22 11.80 -12.90 -8.69
C VAL A 22 11.91 -12.54 -7.22
N THR A 23 12.07 -13.56 -6.38
CA THR A 23 12.27 -13.36 -4.93
C THR A 23 13.51 -14.11 -4.50
N PHE A 24 14.51 -13.40 -3.96
CA PHE A 24 15.77 -13.97 -3.47
C PHE A 24 16.45 -14.92 -4.48
N GLY A 25 16.48 -14.55 -5.77
CA GLY A 25 17.07 -15.39 -6.83
C GLY A 25 16.18 -16.52 -7.34
N LEU A 26 15.07 -16.82 -6.68
CA LEU A 26 14.05 -17.73 -7.19
C LEU A 26 13.19 -17.00 -8.20
N VAL A 27 13.11 -17.57 -9.41
CA VAL A 27 12.25 -17.09 -10.51
C VAL A 27 11.02 -17.96 -10.57
N SER A 28 9.84 -17.36 -10.44
CA SER A 28 8.56 -18.00 -10.70
C SER A 28 7.97 -17.43 -11.99
N LEU A 29 7.52 -18.29 -12.87
CA LEU A 29 6.85 -17.94 -14.13
C LEU A 29 5.51 -18.66 -14.19
N GLU A 30 4.45 -17.91 -14.30
CA GLU A 30 3.09 -18.37 -14.51
C GLU A 30 2.68 -18.00 -15.93
N ALA A 31 2.16 -18.95 -16.69
CA ALA A 31 1.69 -18.70 -18.04
C ALA A 31 0.35 -19.40 -18.28
N LEU A 32 -0.63 -18.63 -18.74
CA LEU A 32 -1.88 -19.17 -19.21
C LEU A 32 -1.82 -19.32 -20.72
N VAL A 33 -2.07 -20.53 -21.22
CA VAL A 33 -1.94 -20.85 -22.64
C VAL A 33 -3.19 -21.54 -23.18
N ALA A 34 -3.56 -21.23 -24.42
CA ALA A 34 -4.54 -22.00 -25.18
C ALA A 34 -3.83 -23.01 -26.06
N LEU A 35 -4.33 -24.23 -26.04
CA LEU A 35 -3.79 -25.38 -26.79
C LEU A 35 -4.68 -25.75 -27.96
N GLY A 36 -4.08 -26.23 -29.07
CA GLY A 36 -4.81 -26.95 -30.11
C GLY A 36 -5.16 -28.37 -29.67
N ALA A 37 -6.07 -29.00 -30.39
CA ALA A 37 -6.61 -30.32 -30.02
C ALA A 37 -5.56 -31.48 -30.05
N GLU A 38 -4.40 -31.30 -30.68
CA GLU A 38 -3.34 -32.31 -30.79
C GLU A 38 -2.06 -31.90 -30.04
N SER A 39 -2.16 -31.03 -29.03
CA SER A 39 -0.98 -30.53 -28.36
C SER A 39 -0.50 -31.48 -27.26
N ASP A 40 0.75 -31.90 -27.30
CA ASP A 40 1.44 -32.68 -26.28
C ASP A 40 2.29 -31.76 -25.37
N LEU A 41 1.62 -30.75 -24.76
CA LEU A 41 2.28 -29.75 -23.94
C LEU A 41 2.87 -30.37 -22.69
N GLU A 42 2.18 -31.29 -22.03
CA GLU A 42 2.64 -31.90 -20.78
C GLU A 42 3.98 -32.58 -20.94
N ALA A 43 4.13 -33.40 -21.97
CA ALA A 43 5.40 -34.08 -22.25
C ALA A 43 6.51 -33.09 -22.64
N ALA A 44 6.17 -32.03 -23.39
CA ALA A 44 7.13 -30.99 -23.76
C ALA A 44 7.61 -30.17 -22.54
N LEU A 45 6.71 -29.88 -21.61
CA LEU A 45 7.04 -29.15 -20.36
C LEU A 45 7.81 -30.03 -19.38
N ALA A 46 7.46 -31.33 -19.26
CA ALA A 46 8.20 -32.28 -18.43
C ALA A 46 9.65 -32.42 -18.90
N ALA A 47 9.85 -32.60 -20.20
CA ALA A 47 11.20 -32.69 -20.80
C ALA A 47 12.00 -31.39 -20.64
N ALA A 48 11.36 -30.23 -20.78
CA ALA A 48 12.01 -28.94 -20.56
C ALA A 48 12.34 -28.73 -19.07
N GLY A 49 11.48 -29.16 -18.15
CA GLY A 49 11.70 -29.13 -16.72
C GLY A 49 12.93 -29.94 -16.30
N GLU A 50 13.01 -31.19 -16.76
CA GLU A 50 14.19 -32.05 -16.50
C GLU A 50 15.47 -31.47 -17.09
N GLN A 51 15.44 -31.01 -18.33
CA GLN A 51 16.61 -30.45 -19.00
C GLN A 51 17.14 -29.18 -18.35
N LEU A 52 16.26 -28.35 -17.81
CA LEU A 52 16.59 -27.03 -17.27
C LEU A 52 16.68 -27.03 -15.73
N GLY A 53 16.36 -28.14 -15.07
CA GLY A 53 16.31 -28.25 -13.61
C GLY A 53 15.20 -27.39 -13.00
N LEU A 54 14.04 -27.32 -13.66
CA LEU A 54 12.89 -26.54 -13.24
C LEU A 54 11.78 -27.44 -12.68
N ASP A 55 11.11 -26.98 -11.63
CA ASP A 55 9.84 -27.55 -11.19
C ASP A 55 8.72 -26.93 -12.05
N VAL A 56 8.02 -27.77 -12.82
CA VAL A 56 6.97 -27.35 -13.75
C VAL A 56 5.68 -28.06 -13.38
N GLN A 57 4.64 -27.26 -13.11
CA GLN A 57 3.29 -27.75 -12.84
C GLN A 57 2.35 -27.25 -13.94
N ALA A 58 1.51 -28.15 -14.48
CA ALA A 58 0.49 -27.81 -15.45
C ALA A 58 -0.90 -28.12 -14.85
N VAL A 59 -1.82 -27.18 -14.97
CA VAL A 59 -3.20 -27.31 -14.53
C VAL A 59 -4.13 -26.99 -15.70
N GLN A 60 -5.08 -27.85 -15.96
CA GLN A 60 -6.07 -27.64 -16.99
C GLN A 60 -7.16 -26.68 -16.49
N VAL A 61 -7.42 -25.62 -17.25
CA VAL A 61 -8.47 -24.64 -16.98
C VAL A 61 -9.62 -24.86 -17.95
N GLY A 62 -10.86 -24.98 -17.42
CA GLY A 62 -12.07 -25.12 -18.22
C GLY A 62 -12.47 -23.82 -18.94
N ALA A 63 -13.15 -23.92 -20.08
CA ALA A 63 -13.59 -22.75 -20.83
C ALA A 63 -14.52 -21.81 -20.04
N GLU A 64 -15.40 -22.34 -19.20
CA GLU A 64 -16.26 -21.54 -18.34
C GLU A 64 -15.49 -20.84 -17.22
N GLU A 65 -14.47 -21.50 -16.67
CA GLU A 65 -13.61 -20.94 -15.66
C GLU A 65 -12.75 -19.80 -16.22
N TYR A 66 -12.18 -20.02 -17.42
CA TYR A 66 -11.46 -19.00 -18.16
C TYR A 66 -12.37 -17.78 -18.46
N ALA A 67 -13.60 -18.00 -18.93
CA ALA A 67 -14.53 -16.95 -19.24
C ALA A 67 -14.86 -16.12 -17.98
N ARG A 68 -15.11 -16.76 -16.84
CA ARG A 68 -15.34 -16.06 -15.57
C ARG A 68 -14.12 -15.24 -15.16
N TRP A 69 -12.94 -15.81 -15.24
CA TRP A 69 -11.69 -15.13 -14.91
C TRP A 69 -11.43 -13.93 -15.83
N SER A 70 -11.62 -14.07 -17.16
CA SER A 70 -11.40 -12.98 -18.11
C SER A 70 -12.36 -11.82 -17.92
N HIS A 71 -13.64 -12.09 -17.58
CA HIS A 71 -14.61 -11.04 -17.23
C HIS A 71 -14.28 -10.33 -15.91
N GLN A 72 -13.64 -11.00 -14.96
CA GLN A 72 -13.19 -10.34 -13.73
C GLN A 72 -12.16 -9.25 -14.01
N ALA A 73 -11.32 -9.40 -15.02
CA ALA A 73 -10.31 -8.43 -15.40
C ALA A 73 -10.89 -7.08 -15.86
N GLU A 74 -12.15 -7.05 -16.33
CA GLU A 74 -12.86 -5.85 -16.78
C GLU A 74 -13.38 -4.97 -15.62
N ARG A 75 -13.44 -5.51 -14.41
CA ARG A 75 -13.95 -4.78 -13.25
C ARG A 75 -12.90 -3.82 -12.68
N PRO A 76 -13.34 -2.73 -12.01
CA PRO A 76 -12.44 -1.84 -11.32
C PRO A 76 -11.55 -2.59 -10.34
N ARG A 77 -10.25 -2.32 -10.42
CA ARG A 77 -9.27 -2.82 -9.45
C ARG A 77 -9.23 -1.88 -8.25
N TRP A 78 -9.08 -2.46 -7.08
CA TRP A 78 -8.86 -1.73 -5.85
C TRP A 78 -7.49 -2.04 -5.30
N ILE A 79 -6.94 -1.14 -4.53
CA ILE A 79 -5.64 -1.27 -3.92
C ILE A 79 -5.78 -1.19 -2.41
N LEU A 80 -5.20 -2.16 -1.73
CA LEU A 80 -4.95 -2.09 -0.30
C LEU A 80 -3.46 -1.88 -0.10
N THR A 81 -3.09 -0.84 0.64
CA THR A 81 -1.70 -0.51 0.96
C THR A 81 -1.49 -0.70 2.45
N LEU A 82 -0.42 -1.41 2.81
CA LEU A 82 0.06 -1.60 4.17
C LEU A 82 1.31 -0.77 4.37
N LEU A 83 1.35 0.04 5.43
CA LEU A 83 2.50 0.85 5.83
C LEU A 83 2.82 0.60 7.30
N ALA A 84 4.07 0.28 7.62
CA ALA A 84 4.54 0.14 8.99
C ALA A 84 6.07 0.29 9.06
N PRO A 85 6.65 0.56 10.22
CA PRO A 85 8.11 0.48 10.39
C PRO A 85 8.66 -0.90 10.03
N CYS A 86 7.98 -1.98 10.44
CA CYS A 86 8.18 -3.34 9.95
C CYS A 86 6.82 -4.06 9.88
N LEU A 87 6.67 -5.00 8.94
CA LEU A 87 5.41 -5.75 8.78
C LEU A 87 5.51 -7.10 9.50
N PRO A 88 4.71 -7.31 10.56
CA PRO A 88 4.65 -8.62 11.20
C PRO A 88 4.00 -9.64 10.27
N ALA A 89 4.52 -10.87 10.23
CA ALA A 89 3.97 -11.92 9.36
C ALA A 89 2.48 -12.19 9.61
N GLY A 90 2.01 -12.01 10.85
CA GLY A 90 0.61 -12.17 11.23
C GLY A 90 -0.36 -11.26 10.47
N ILE A 91 0.12 -10.09 9.96
CA ILE A 91 -0.73 -9.17 9.18
C ILE A 91 -1.29 -9.83 7.91
N LEU A 92 -0.59 -10.81 7.34
CA LEU A 92 -1.07 -11.56 6.18
C LEU A 92 -2.33 -12.37 6.49
N ALA A 93 -2.39 -12.99 7.66
CA ALA A 93 -3.56 -13.75 8.11
C ALA A 93 -4.76 -12.82 8.33
N GLU A 94 -4.52 -11.65 8.93
CA GLU A 94 -5.54 -10.66 9.21
C GLU A 94 -6.10 -10.03 7.92
N VAL A 95 -5.24 -9.63 7.00
CA VAL A 95 -5.64 -9.11 5.68
C VAL A 95 -6.37 -10.20 4.90
N GLY A 96 -5.89 -11.45 4.95
CA GLY A 96 -6.57 -12.59 4.33
C GLY A 96 -7.97 -12.83 4.91
N GLY A 97 -8.11 -12.76 6.24
CA GLY A 97 -9.40 -12.86 6.93
C GLY A 97 -10.36 -11.72 6.54
N LEU A 98 -9.86 -10.48 6.53
CA LEU A 98 -10.63 -9.31 6.13
C LEU A 98 -11.12 -9.43 4.67
N THR A 99 -10.24 -9.76 3.75
CA THR A 99 -10.61 -9.89 2.33
C THR A 99 -11.59 -11.05 2.10
N ALA A 100 -11.41 -12.17 2.78
CA ALA A 100 -12.32 -13.33 2.71
C ALA A 100 -13.72 -12.99 3.24
N GLU A 101 -13.82 -12.25 4.33
CA GLU A 101 -15.11 -11.82 4.90
C GLU A 101 -15.94 -11.01 3.90
N PHE A 102 -15.28 -10.15 3.11
CA PHE A 102 -15.94 -9.34 2.09
C PHE A 102 -16.01 -10.00 0.70
N GLY A 103 -15.59 -11.26 0.56
CA GLY A 103 -15.56 -11.98 -0.71
C GLY A 103 -14.60 -11.36 -1.74
N ILE A 104 -13.56 -10.69 -1.27
CA ILE A 104 -12.57 -9.99 -2.09
C ILE A 104 -11.46 -10.95 -2.46
N THR A 105 -11.06 -10.96 -3.74
CA THR A 105 -9.89 -11.69 -4.22
C THR A 105 -8.65 -10.80 -4.20
N VAL A 106 -7.57 -11.27 -3.61
CA VAL A 106 -6.25 -10.64 -3.71
C VAL A 106 -5.55 -11.23 -4.94
N GLU A 107 -5.37 -10.42 -5.99
CA GLU A 107 -4.78 -10.87 -7.27
C GLU A 107 -3.25 -10.80 -7.24
N LEU A 108 -2.70 -9.81 -6.54
CA LEU A 108 -1.26 -9.60 -6.43
C LEU A 108 -0.96 -8.99 -5.07
N MET A 109 0.17 -9.37 -4.51
CA MET A 109 0.74 -8.73 -3.33
C MET A 109 2.24 -8.52 -3.58
N HIS A 110 2.70 -7.28 -3.44
CA HIS A 110 4.11 -6.99 -3.65
C HIS A 110 4.60 -5.86 -2.76
N ARG A 111 5.87 -5.92 -2.40
CA ARG A 111 6.53 -4.89 -1.60
C ARG A 111 6.96 -3.73 -2.51
N LEU A 112 6.62 -2.50 -2.12
CA LEU A 112 7.02 -1.26 -2.80
C LEU A 112 8.28 -0.63 -2.19
N SER A 113 8.48 -0.81 -0.88
CA SER A 113 9.65 -0.27 -0.17
C SER A 113 10.90 -1.08 -0.42
N GLY A 114 12.05 -0.53 -0.07
CA GLY A 114 13.33 -1.21 -0.03
C GLY A 114 13.31 -2.50 0.79
N ARG A 115 14.33 -3.34 0.63
CA ARG A 115 14.48 -4.57 1.41
C ARG A 115 15.00 -4.24 2.80
N GLU A 116 14.46 -4.90 3.79
CA GLU A 116 14.89 -4.72 5.18
C GLU A 116 16.24 -5.41 5.42
N PRO A 117 17.23 -4.72 6.02
CA PRO A 117 18.50 -5.33 6.38
C PRO A 117 18.30 -6.36 7.50
N LEU A 118 19.06 -7.46 7.46
CA LEU A 118 18.99 -8.50 8.49
C LEU A 118 19.83 -8.19 9.74
N ASP A 119 20.75 -7.23 9.64
CA ASP A 119 21.68 -6.87 10.70
C ASP A 119 21.03 -6.08 11.86
N GLY A 120 19.85 -5.49 11.63
CA GLY A 120 19.14 -4.69 12.63
C GLY A 120 19.84 -3.38 13.01
N GLU A 121 20.97 -3.05 12.38
CA GLU A 121 21.78 -1.85 12.69
C GLU A 121 21.33 -0.63 11.86
N SER A 122 20.71 -0.86 10.72
CA SER A 122 20.18 0.21 9.87
C SER A 122 18.76 0.57 10.30
N PRO A 123 18.40 1.86 10.37
CA PRO A 123 17.00 2.24 10.61
C PRO A 123 16.14 1.64 9.51
N ALA A 124 15.07 0.96 9.91
CA ALA A 124 14.08 0.47 8.97
C ALA A 124 13.48 1.68 8.22
N GLU A 125 13.66 1.75 6.90
CA GLU A 125 13.06 2.79 6.04
C GLU A 125 11.53 2.67 5.98
N GLY A 126 10.97 1.78 6.79
CA GLY A 126 9.56 1.39 6.74
C GLY A 126 9.28 0.32 5.68
N ALA A 127 8.19 -0.36 5.89
CA ALA A 127 7.68 -1.38 4.98
C ALA A 127 6.39 -0.89 4.31
N CYS A 128 6.36 -0.92 2.98
CA CYS A 128 5.19 -0.64 2.18
C CYS A 128 4.87 -1.86 1.31
N VAL A 129 3.66 -2.41 1.46
CA VAL A 129 3.15 -3.52 0.63
C VAL A 129 1.86 -3.08 -0.02
N GLU A 130 1.74 -3.35 -1.31
CA GLU A 130 0.55 -3.11 -2.11
C GLU A 130 -0.11 -4.44 -2.46
N CYS A 131 -1.42 -4.52 -2.24
CA CYS A 131 -2.26 -5.65 -2.64
C CYS A 131 -3.26 -5.19 -3.68
N TRP A 132 -3.34 -5.90 -4.81
CA TRP A 132 -4.35 -5.68 -5.82
C TRP A 132 -5.59 -6.49 -5.49
N LEU A 133 -6.70 -5.81 -5.38
CA LEU A 133 -7.95 -6.39 -4.94
C LEU A 133 -8.99 -6.39 -6.08
N ARG A 134 -9.74 -7.48 -6.16
CA ARG A 134 -10.92 -7.59 -7.01
C ARG A 134 -12.16 -7.79 -6.14
N LEU A 135 -13.07 -6.84 -6.18
CA LEU A 135 -14.31 -6.91 -5.42
C LEU A 135 -15.29 -7.93 -6.04
N PRO A 136 -16.18 -8.54 -5.23
CA PRO A 136 -17.21 -9.46 -5.73
C PRO A 136 -18.25 -8.74 -6.61
N GLU A 137 -18.93 -9.49 -7.47
CA GLU A 137 -20.00 -8.94 -8.35
C GLU A 137 -21.18 -8.35 -7.57
N SER A 138 -21.48 -8.93 -6.42
CA SER A 138 -22.54 -8.45 -5.53
C SER A 138 -22.29 -7.05 -4.98
N GLY A 139 -21.10 -6.48 -5.23
CA GLY A 139 -20.66 -5.23 -4.61
C GLY A 139 -20.08 -5.45 -3.22
N THR A 140 -19.47 -4.41 -2.70
CA THR A 140 -18.86 -4.40 -1.36
C THR A 140 -19.19 -3.07 -0.69
N ASP A 141 -19.59 -3.10 0.58
CA ASP A 141 -19.66 -1.89 1.39
C ASP A 141 -18.23 -1.42 1.72
N ILE A 142 -17.76 -0.46 0.93
CA ILE A 142 -16.41 0.09 1.04
C ILE A 142 -16.19 0.81 2.37
N ASN A 143 -17.23 1.42 2.95
CA ASN A 143 -17.10 2.11 4.23
C ASN A 143 -16.92 1.09 5.36
N ALA A 144 -17.72 0.04 5.41
CA ALA A 144 -17.55 -1.04 6.37
C ALA A 144 -16.18 -1.72 6.22
N LEU A 145 -15.71 -1.94 4.99
CA LEU A 145 -14.38 -2.49 4.74
C LEU A 145 -13.27 -1.56 5.29
N ARG A 146 -13.37 -0.26 5.06
CA ARG A 146 -12.41 0.72 5.57
C ARG A 146 -12.41 0.82 7.09
N GLU A 147 -13.57 0.81 7.72
CA GLU A 147 -13.69 0.81 9.19
C GLU A 147 -12.99 -0.39 9.81
N LYS A 148 -13.21 -1.59 9.26
CA LYS A 148 -12.53 -2.80 9.73
C LYS A 148 -11.04 -2.77 9.46
N ALA A 149 -10.62 -2.28 8.30
CA ALA A 149 -9.21 -2.10 7.98
C ALA A 149 -8.50 -1.14 8.95
N LEU A 150 -9.14 -0.02 9.31
CA LEU A 150 -8.62 0.93 10.30
C LEU A 150 -8.50 0.29 11.69
N ALA A 151 -9.54 -0.45 12.13
CA ALA A 151 -9.50 -1.13 13.42
C ALA A 151 -8.38 -2.18 13.48
N LEU A 152 -8.21 -2.93 12.39
CA LEU A 152 -7.15 -3.92 12.23
C LEU A 152 -5.76 -3.26 12.25
N GLY A 153 -5.61 -2.15 11.52
CA GLY A 153 -4.39 -1.36 11.51
C GLY A 153 -3.99 -0.86 12.90
N ALA A 154 -4.96 -0.30 13.63
CA ALA A 154 -4.73 0.17 15.01
C ALA A 154 -4.31 -0.95 15.96
N LEU A 155 -4.87 -2.16 15.80
CA LEU A 155 -4.52 -3.32 16.62
C LEU A 155 -3.08 -3.79 16.39
N HIS A 156 -2.58 -3.70 15.15
CA HIS A 156 -1.27 -4.26 14.76
C HIS A 156 -0.18 -3.19 14.55
N GLY A 157 -0.49 -1.90 14.74
CA GLY A 157 0.45 -0.81 14.48
C GLY A 157 0.83 -0.70 13.00
N VAL A 158 -0.13 -0.96 12.10
CA VAL A 158 0.02 -0.90 10.65
C VAL A 158 -1.00 0.06 10.07
N ASP A 159 -0.57 1.00 9.26
CA ASP A 159 -1.50 1.83 8.49
C ASP A 159 -2.04 1.04 7.30
N ILE A 160 -3.36 1.00 7.16
CA ILE A 160 -4.04 0.30 6.07
C ILE A 160 -4.90 1.29 5.28
N ALA A 161 -4.58 1.50 4.02
CA ALA A 161 -5.33 2.34 3.11
C ALA A 161 -6.00 1.51 2.00
N ILE A 162 -7.26 1.84 1.66
CA ILE A 162 -8.02 1.18 0.60
C ILE A 162 -8.56 2.22 -0.37
N GLN A 163 -8.20 2.12 -1.64
CA GLN A 163 -8.57 3.05 -2.69
C GLN A 163 -8.84 2.35 -4.02
N GLU A 164 -9.64 2.95 -4.86
CA GLU A 164 -9.83 2.49 -6.24
C GLU A 164 -8.57 2.77 -7.07
N ASP A 165 -8.18 1.82 -7.93
CA ASP A 165 -7.05 1.98 -8.85
C ASP A 165 -7.54 2.59 -10.17
N ASP A 166 -7.84 3.88 -10.12
CA ASP A 166 -8.25 4.66 -11.28
C ASP A 166 -7.04 5.28 -12.01
N ILE A 167 -7.31 5.89 -13.17
CA ILE A 167 -6.27 6.55 -13.98
C ILE A 167 -5.60 7.71 -13.23
N TRP A 168 -6.28 8.30 -12.25
CA TRP A 168 -5.79 9.46 -11.51
C TRP A 168 -4.81 9.06 -10.41
N ARG A 169 -4.86 7.83 -9.94
CA ARG A 169 -4.01 7.34 -8.87
C ARG A 169 -2.51 7.52 -9.17
N ARG A 170 -2.09 7.28 -10.41
CA ARG A 170 -0.67 7.34 -10.84
C ARG A 170 -0.32 8.59 -11.64
N HIS A 171 -1.31 9.42 -11.97
CA HIS A 171 -1.13 10.62 -12.78
C HIS A 171 -1.44 11.90 -12.00
N ARG A 172 -0.99 11.96 -10.74
CA ARG A 172 -1.16 13.15 -9.91
C ARG A 172 -0.38 14.31 -10.50
N ARG A 173 -1.04 15.47 -10.64
CA ARG A 173 -0.42 16.73 -11.12
C ARG A 173 -0.27 17.76 -10.02
N LEU A 174 -0.94 17.55 -8.89
CA LEU A 174 -0.88 18.41 -7.73
C LEU A 174 -0.64 17.54 -6.50
N ILE A 175 0.35 17.90 -5.72
CA ILE A 175 0.63 17.31 -4.41
C ILE A 175 0.49 18.43 -3.39
N CYS A 176 -0.37 18.25 -2.42
CA CYS A 176 -0.53 19.15 -1.28
C CYS A 176 0.00 18.47 -0.04
N PHE A 177 0.85 19.16 0.69
CA PHE A 177 1.36 18.71 1.98
C PHE A 177 0.78 19.62 3.06
N ASP A 178 0.40 19.04 4.16
CA ASP A 178 0.24 19.77 5.40
C ASP A 178 1.61 20.21 5.89
N MET A 179 1.67 21.26 6.69
CA MET A 179 2.95 21.83 7.12
C MET A 179 3.37 21.31 8.49
N ASP A 180 2.53 21.54 9.48
CA ASP A 180 2.84 21.22 10.87
C ASP A 180 2.82 19.69 11.07
N SER A 181 3.83 19.15 11.73
CA SER A 181 4.00 17.71 11.96
C SER A 181 3.97 16.85 10.68
N THR A 182 4.13 17.47 9.49
CA THR A 182 4.16 16.81 8.18
C THR A 182 5.39 17.19 7.35
N LEU A 183 5.57 18.47 7.04
CA LEU A 183 6.81 18.98 6.39
C LEU A 183 7.86 19.39 7.42
N ILE A 184 7.40 19.81 8.58
CA ILE A 184 8.24 20.21 9.71
C ILE A 184 7.90 19.33 10.93
N GLN A 185 8.89 19.15 11.81
CA GLN A 185 8.77 18.26 12.97
C GLN A 185 7.96 18.88 14.13
N THR A 186 7.59 20.15 14.02
CA THR A 186 6.96 20.94 15.09
C THR A 186 5.71 21.64 14.60
N GLU A 187 4.90 22.11 15.53
CA GLU A 187 3.82 23.06 15.29
C GLU A 187 4.38 24.49 15.30
N VAL A 188 4.12 25.28 14.25
CA VAL A 188 4.64 26.67 14.18
C VAL A 188 4.13 27.51 15.33
N ILE A 189 2.87 27.35 15.72
CA ILE A 189 2.29 28.12 16.84
C ILE A 189 2.97 27.83 18.18
N ASP A 190 3.40 26.59 18.40
CA ASP A 190 4.11 26.20 19.62
C ASP A 190 5.52 26.80 19.65
N GLU A 191 6.19 26.83 18.50
CA GLU A 191 7.50 27.49 18.40
C GLU A 191 7.42 29.00 18.63
N LEU A 192 6.37 29.66 18.11
CA LEU A 192 6.07 31.07 18.40
C LEU A 192 5.83 31.29 19.89
N ALA A 193 5.00 30.46 20.50
CA ALA A 193 4.67 30.55 21.93
C ALA A 193 5.92 30.33 22.79
N ARG A 194 6.77 29.39 22.44
CA ARG A 194 8.04 29.15 23.13
C ARG A 194 8.96 30.38 23.09
N ARG A 195 9.09 31.00 21.89
CA ARG A 195 9.90 32.21 21.71
C ARG A 195 9.33 33.42 22.45
N HIS A 196 8.02 33.50 22.58
CA HIS A 196 7.35 34.56 23.33
C HIS A 196 7.33 34.32 24.86
N GLY A 197 7.63 33.09 25.29
CA GLY A 197 7.62 32.70 26.69
C GLY A 197 6.23 32.32 27.24
N VAL A 198 5.26 32.05 26.37
CA VAL A 198 3.87 31.68 26.69
C VAL A 198 3.55 30.24 26.27
N GLY A 199 4.55 29.38 26.13
CA GLY A 199 4.40 28.00 25.66
C GLY A 199 3.42 27.17 26.47
N GLU A 200 3.49 27.24 27.80
CA GLU A 200 2.59 26.49 28.69
C GLU A 200 1.13 26.95 28.54
N GLU A 201 0.89 28.27 28.41
CA GLU A 201 -0.45 28.80 28.23
C GLU A 201 -1.09 28.39 26.89
N VAL A 202 -0.30 28.34 25.82
CA VAL A 202 -0.76 27.89 24.48
C VAL A 202 -1.02 26.39 24.48
N SER A 203 -0.17 25.60 25.16
CA SER A 203 -0.36 24.16 25.31
C SER A 203 -1.65 23.82 26.05
N GLU A 204 -1.96 24.54 27.12
CA GLU A 204 -3.21 24.37 27.88
C GLU A 204 -4.45 24.60 27.01
N VAL A 205 -4.44 25.65 26.16
CA VAL A 205 -5.54 25.91 25.22
C VAL A 205 -5.68 24.78 24.19
N THR A 206 -4.56 24.27 23.72
CA THR A 206 -4.53 23.13 22.77
C THR A 206 -5.14 21.87 23.39
N GLU A 207 -4.78 21.55 24.64
CA GLU A 207 -5.34 20.42 25.38
C GLU A 207 -6.86 20.55 25.60
N ARG A 208 -7.33 21.75 25.93
CA ARG A 208 -8.78 22.02 26.06
C ARG A 208 -9.52 21.81 24.74
N ALA A 209 -8.94 22.25 23.64
CA ALA A 209 -9.50 22.00 22.31
C ALA A 209 -9.54 20.51 21.97
N MET A 210 -8.48 19.77 22.29
CA MET A 210 -8.45 18.30 22.07
C MET A 210 -9.48 17.54 22.92
N ARG A 211 -9.80 18.04 24.10
CA ARG A 211 -10.89 17.51 24.93
C ARG A 211 -12.29 17.92 24.45
N GLY A 212 -12.38 18.72 23.37
CA GLY A 212 -13.66 19.19 22.82
C GLY A 212 -14.32 20.32 23.62
N GLU A 213 -13.58 21.00 24.54
CA GLU A 213 -14.07 22.10 25.32
C GLU A 213 -14.13 23.42 24.52
N LEU A 214 -13.34 23.50 23.43
CA LEU A 214 -13.24 24.65 22.53
C LEU A 214 -13.39 24.18 21.10
N ASP A 215 -14.09 24.99 20.27
CA ASP A 215 -14.06 24.78 18.84
C ASP A 215 -12.73 25.31 18.23
N PHE A 216 -12.50 25.01 16.93
CA PHE A 216 -11.28 25.44 16.26
C PHE A 216 -11.09 26.95 16.26
N LYS A 217 -12.18 27.74 16.07
CA LYS A 217 -12.10 29.20 16.00
C LYS A 217 -11.81 29.81 17.36
N GLU A 218 -12.44 29.27 18.40
CA GLU A 218 -12.23 29.69 19.79
C GLU A 218 -10.79 29.40 20.20
N SER A 219 -10.34 28.18 20.04
CA SER A 219 -8.99 27.75 20.33
C SER A 219 -7.93 28.58 19.56
N PHE A 220 -8.15 28.80 18.26
CA PHE A 220 -7.24 29.61 17.46
C PHE A 220 -7.15 31.06 17.97
N ARG A 221 -8.29 31.70 18.28
CA ARG A 221 -8.30 33.07 18.78
C ARG A 221 -7.62 33.18 20.14
N GLU A 222 -7.89 32.22 21.02
CA GLU A 222 -7.30 32.22 22.37
C GLU A 222 -5.78 32.04 22.30
N ARG A 223 -5.28 31.11 21.48
CA ARG A 223 -3.84 30.94 21.27
C ARG A 223 -3.18 32.16 20.62
N MET A 224 -3.82 32.75 19.61
CA MET A 224 -3.29 33.96 18.95
C MET A 224 -3.27 35.17 19.91
N SER A 225 -4.23 35.31 20.80
CA SER A 225 -4.24 36.41 21.79
C SER A 225 -3.07 36.31 22.80
N LYS A 226 -2.57 35.07 23.05
CA LYS A 226 -1.39 34.85 23.91
C LYS A 226 -0.09 35.32 23.26
N LEU A 227 -0.08 35.42 21.93
CA LEU A 227 1.07 35.88 21.13
C LEU A 227 1.09 37.38 20.89
N GLU A 228 0.15 38.15 21.50
CA GLU A 228 0.11 39.59 21.36
C GLU A 228 1.39 40.25 21.89
N GLY A 229 2.03 41.06 21.03
CA GLY A 229 3.30 41.72 21.37
C GLY A 229 4.55 40.97 20.99
N LEU A 230 4.43 39.79 20.36
CA LEU A 230 5.57 39.10 19.77
C LEU A 230 6.16 39.93 18.61
N ASP A 231 7.47 40.13 18.61
CA ASP A 231 8.17 40.87 17.56
C ASP A 231 8.20 40.07 16.25
N GLU A 232 7.86 40.74 15.14
CA GLU A 232 7.79 40.07 13.84
C GLU A 232 9.14 39.52 13.35
N SER A 233 10.28 40.02 13.85
CA SER A 233 11.60 39.50 13.52
C SER A 233 11.78 38.02 13.91
N VAL A 234 11.00 37.54 14.89
CA VAL A 234 10.98 36.15 15.30
C VAL A 234 10.51 35.22 14.19
N LEU A 235 9.62 35.71 13.30
CA LEU A 235 9.12 34.90 12.17
C LEU A 235 10.25 34.51 11.20
N ALA A 236 11.15 35.46 10.90
CA ALA A 236 12.28 35.20 9.99
C ALA A 236 13.28 34.19 10.61
N ASP A 237 13.51 34.30 11.92
CA ASP A 237 14.40 33.38 12.64
C ASP A 237 13.80 31.96 12.72
N ILE A 238 12.52 31.84 13.00
CA ILE A 238 11.82 30.55 13.00
C ILE A 238 11.87 29.93 11.60
N ALA A 239 11.49 30.70 10.57
CA ALA A 239 11.49 30.16 9.18
C ALA A 239 12.86 29.66 8.73
N ALA A 240 13.95 30.26 9.22
CA ALA A 240 15.31 29.82 8.89
C ALA A 240 15.78 28.59 9.67
N ASN A 241 15.14 28.26 10.80
CA ASN A 241 15.61 27.24 11.73
C ASN A 241 14.58 26.13 12.01
N LEU A 242 13.45 26.08 11.29
CA LEU A 242 12.46 25.01 11.45
C LEU A 242 13.07 23.65 11.05
N PRO A 243 12.97 22.65 11.92
CA PRO A 243 13.45 21.31 11.58
C PRO A 243 12.52 20.67 10.55
N LEU A 244 13.07 20.29 9.40
CA LEU A 244 12.37 19.54 8.38
C LEU A 244 12.28 18.05 8.77
N MET A 245 11.23 17.37 8.25
CA MET A 245 11.08 15.90 8.35
C MET A 245 12.14 15.18 7.53
#